data_f84e8979cdf6213fb36057fc0d5c079d
#
_entry.id   f84e8979cdf6213fb36057fc0d5c079d
#
_cell.length_a   1.000
_cell.length_b   1.000
_cell.length_c   1.000
_cell.angle_alpha   90.00
_cell.angle_beta   90.00
_cell.angle_gamma   90.00
#
_symmetry.space_group_name_H-M   'P 1'
#
loop_
_entity.id
_entity.type
_entity.pdbx_description
1 polymer ?
#
loop_
_entity_poly.entity_id
_entity_poly.type
_entity_poly.pdbx_seq_one_letter_code
_entity_poly.pdbx_strand_id
1 'polypeptide(L)'
;MNSDIKAAKSVAGGNADDLNTMRSRFTMAVSAYSESREDELDDLRFAAGSPDNQWQWPADVLATRGSVQGQTINARPCLTINKLPQHVKQVTNDQRQNRPSGKVIPVDDKADVEVAEIFDGIVRHIEYISDADVAYDTACENQVTYGEGYIRLLTEYCNDDSFEQDIRIARVRNSFSVYMDPTIQDPCGSDAEWCFITEDLTADEYERQFPDASPISTMMQRGVGDQSLSPWISEKTVRIAEYFYTEHTPATLHLYHGNVSAMENSPEDRQMRMMGMKPIKTRIVDQKKIKRCKTNGFEFIEEHEWAGKSIPVIRVVGNEFEVDGRLYVSGLIRNAKDAQRMYNYWVSQEAEMLALAPKAPFIGYGGQFEGYENQWKTANTTNWPYLEVNPDVTDGAGGVLPLPARSQPPMASS
;
A
#
# COMPACT_ATOMS: atom_id res chain seq x y z
N MET A 1 29.73 2.50 2.88
CA MET A 1 28.64 1.56 2.55
C MET A 1 29.13 0.15 2.21
N ASN A 2 30.31 -0.27 2.60
CA ASN A 2 30.84 -1.60 2.19
C ASN A 2 31.76 -2.25 3.27
N SER A 3 31.62 -1.92 4.57
CA SER A 3 32.46 -2.50 5.60
C SER A 3 31.76 -3.53 6.52
N ASP A 4 30.44 -3.67 6.46
CA ASP A 4 29.70 -4.51 7.41
C ASP A 4 29.46 -5.98 6.96
N ILE A 5 30.01 -6.34 5.79
CA ILE A 5 29.79 -7.67 5.18
C ILE A 5 30.76 -8.75 5.74
N LYS A 6 31.71 -8.39 6.59
CA LYS A 6 32.76 -9.35 7.04
C LYS A 6 32.52 -10.09 8.36
N ALA A 7 31.42 -9.86 9.06
CA ALA A 7 31.12 -10.56 10.32
C ALA A 7 29.95 -11.56 10.26
N ALA A 8 29.20 -11.61 9.17
CA ALA A 8 28.21 -12.68 8.97
C ALA A 8 28.95 -13.96 8.59
N LYS A 9 29.04 -14.90 9.51
CA LYS A 9 29.30 -16.28 9.13
C LYS A 9 28.22 -16.71 8.16
N SER A 10 28.56 -16.93 6.89
CA SER A 10 27.70 -17.62 5.95
C SER A 10 27.36 -18.97 6.57
N VAL A 11 26.16 -19.12 7.12
CA VAL A 11 25.61 -20.40 7.53
C VAL A 11 25.12 -21.07 6.24
N ALA A 12 26.05 -21.50 5.43
CA ALA A 12 25.76 -22.45 4.35
C ALA A 12 25.32 -23.75 5.00
N GLY A 13 24.00 -23.94 5.21
CA GLY A 13 23.45 -25.16 5.75
C GLY A 13 22.38 -24.94 6.82
N GLY A 14 21.35 -24.13 6.55
CA GLY A 14 20.08 -24.28 7.28
C GLY A 14 19.58 -25.70 7.09
N ASN A 15 19.02 -26.30 8.16
CA ASN A 15 18.43 -27.61 8.08
C ASN A 15 17.44 -27.67 6.91
N ALA A 16 17.48 -28.68 6.06
CA ALA A 16 16.60 -28.77 4.88
C ALA A 16 15.12 -28.67 5.26
N ASP A 17 14.78 -29.10 6.49
CA ASP A 17 13.45 -29.01 7.05
C ASP A 17 13.02 -27.54 7.33
N ASP A 18 13.95 -26.68 7.77
CA ASP A 18 13.66 -25.25 8.02
C ASP A 18 13.41 -24.49 6.73
N LEU A 19 14.18 -24.81 5.66
CA LEU A 19 13.95 -24.25 4.33
C LEU A 19 12.59 -24.67 3.74
N ASN A 20 12.22 -25.93 3.91
CA ASN A 20 10.92 -26.42 3.44
C ASN A 20 9.77 -25.77 4.22
N THR A 21 9.93 -25.61 5.52
CA THR A 21 8.96 -24.91 6.38
C THR A 21 8.81 -23.46 5.94
N MET A 22 9.91 -22.76 5.72
CA MET A 22 9.92 -21.37 5.21
C MET A 22 9.19 -21.24 3.87
N ARG A 23 9.51 -22.11 2.89
CA ARG A 23 8.85 -22.12 1.58
C ARG A 23 7.34 -22.39 1.68
N SER A 24 6.96 -23.34 2.54
CA SER A 24 5.56 -23.67 2.81
C SER A 24 4.81 -22.46 3.38
N ARG A 25 5.38 -21.78 4.37
CA ARG A 25 4.82 -20.56 4.97
C ARG A 25 4.69 -19.43 3.94
N PHE A 26 5.72 -19.23 3.11
CA PHE A 26 5.68 -18.24 2.05
C PHE A 26 4.58 -18.54 1.02
N THR A 27 4.47 -19.77 0.56
CA THR A 27 3.43 -20.20 -0.39
C THR A 27 2.03 -20.02 0.21
N MET A 28 1.86 -20.38 1.49
CA MET A 28 0.63 -20.19 2.23
C MET A 28 0.25 -18.70 2.32
N ALA A 29 1.21 -17.83 2.64
CA ALA A 29 0.98 -16.39 2.68
C ALA A 29 0.59 -15.83 1.31
N VAL A 30 1.35 -16.14 0.27
CA VAL A 30 1.04 -15.70 -1.10
C VAL A 30 -0.37 -16.11 -1.51
N SER A 31 -0.77 -17.34 -1.20
CA SER A 31 -2.13 -17.83 -1.50
C SER A 31 -3.20 -17.12 -0.67
N ALA A 32 -2.98 -16.90 0.62
CA ALA A 32 -3.93 -16.24 1.50
C ALA A 32 -4.14 -14.76 1.14
N TYR A 33 -3.08 -14.08 0.77
CA TYR A 33 -3.13 -12.66 0.41
C TYR A 33 -3.48 -12.38 -1.05
N SER A 34 -3.56 -13.38 -1.93
CA SER A 34 -3.71 -13.16 -3.38
C SER A 34 -4.94 -12.33 -3.74
N GLU A 35 -6.10 -12.70 -3.23
CA GLU A 35 -7.37 -12.02 -3.50
C GLU A 35 -7.40 -10.60 -2.89
N SER A 36 -6.99 -10.46 -1.64
CA SER A 36 -6.92 -9.16 -0.96
C SER A 36 -5.97 -8.19 -1.67
N ARG A 37 -4.84 -8.69 -2.15
CA ARG A 37 -3.84 -7.88 -2.86
C ARG A 37 -4.25 -7.44 -4.24
N GLU A 38 -5.02 -8.26 -4.96
CA GLU A 38 -5.61 -7.85 -6.23
C GLU A 38 -6.58 -6.69 -6.02
N ASP A 39 -7.40 -6.78 -5.00
CA ASP A 39 -8.35 -5.76 -4.61
C ASP A 39 -7.67 -4.46 -4.17
N GLU A 40 -6.62 -4.55 -3.34
CA GLU A 40 -5.82 -3.41 -2.87
C GLU A 40 -5.08 -2.73 -4.03
N LEU A 41 -4.54 -3.51 -4.96
CA LEU A 41 -3.87 -2.99 -6.14
C LEU A 41 -4.86 -2.28 -7.07
N ASP A 42 -6.10 -2.81 -7.20
CA ASP A 42 -7.17 -2.14 -7.94
C ASP A 42 -7.57 -0.82 -7.26
N ASP A 43 -7.66 -0.80 -5.91
CA ASP A 43 -7.91 0.43 -5.15
C ASP A 43 -6.80 1.47 -5.38
N LEU A 44 -5.53 1.06 -5.36
CA LEU A 44 -4.38 1.93 -5.58
C LEU A 44 -4.37 2.49 -7.02
N ARG A 45 -4.61 1.64 -8.03
CA ARG A 45 -4.72 2.06 -9.44
C ARG A 45 -5.88 3.04 -9.62
N PHE A 46 -7.00 2.74 -9.03
CA PHE A 46 -8.17 3.60 -9.07
C PHE A 46 -7.92 4.96 -8.41
N ALA A 47 -7.24 4.98 -7.26
CA ALA A 47 -6.84 6.22 -6.58
C ALA A 47 -5.87 7.06 -7.42
N ALA A 48 -4.91 6.40 -8.10
CA ALA A 48 -3.96 7.08 -8.98
C ALA A 48 -4.65 7.73 -10.19
N GLY A 49 -5.67 7.08 -10.76
CA GLY A 49 -6.53 7.65 -11.79
C GLY A 49 -5.80 8.28 -12.96
N SER A 50 -4.79 7.60 -13.50
CA SER A 50 -4.00 8.14 -14.59
C SER A 50 -4.83 8.37 -15.84
N PRO A 51 -4.77 9.55 -16.45
CA PRO A 51 -5.46 9.82 -17.73
C PRO A 51 -5.04 8.89 -18.86
N ASP A 52 -3.78 8.49 -18.87
CA ASP A 52 -3.22 7.63 -19.93
C ASP A 52 -3.69 6.18 -19.78
N ASN A 53 -3.84 5.70 -18.56
CA ASN A 53 -4.25 4.32 -18.25
C ASN A 53 -5.74 4.15 -18.03
N GLN A 54 -6.47 5.24 -17.82
CA GLN A 54 -7.93 5.25 -17.65
C GLN A 54 -8.45 4.28 -16.57
N TRP A 55 -7.69 4.04 -15.50
CA TRP A 55 -8.01 3.04 -14.46
C TRP A 55 -9.36 3.25 -13.76
N GLN A 56 -9.90 4.47 -13.81
CA GLN A 56 -11.22 4.76 -13.25
C GLN A 56 -12.39 4.38 -14.17
N TRP A 57 -12.10 4.00 -15.41
CA TRP A 57 -13.11 3.62 -16.39
C TRP A 57 -13.15 2.10 -16.58
N PRO A 58 -14.33 1.48 -16.57
CA PRO A 58 -14.47 0.08 -16.96
C PRO A 58 -14.02 -0.16 -18.41
N ALA A 59 -13.35 -1.28 -18.65
CA ALA A 59 -12.77 -1.60 -19.96
C ALA A 59 -13.82 -1.69 -21.08
N ASP A 60 -15.01 -2.20 -20.78
CA ASP A 60 -16.15 -2.28 -21.69
C ASP A 60 -16.68 -0.89 -22.10
N VAL A 61 -16.72 0.04 -21.15
CA VAL A 61 -17.12 1.43 -21.41
C VAL A 61 -16.07 2.14 -22.26
N LEU A 62 -14.78 1.94 -21.97
CA LEU A 62 -13.68 2.48 -22.77
C LEU A 62 -13.71 1.93 -24.20
N ALA A 63 -13.97 0.64 -24.38
CA ALA A 63 -14.09 0.03 -25.69
C ALA A 63 -15.29 0.58 -26.50
N THR A 64 -16.38 0.93 -25.82
CA THR A 64 -17.60 1.45 -26.47
C THR A 64 -17.51 2.95 -26.78
N ARG A 65 -16.89 3.71 -25.89
CA ARG A 65 -16.82 5.19 -25.98
C ARG A 65 -15.51 5.69 -26.56
N GLY A 66 -14.40 4.98 -26.25
CA GLY A 66 -13.06 5.37 -26.65
C GLY A 66 -12.66 4.88 -28.02
N SER A 67 -11.56 5.39 -28.51
CA SER A 67 -10.95 4.88 -29.73
C SER A 67 -10.31 3.52 -29.47
N VAL A 68 -10.78 2.51 -30.10
CA VAL A 68 -10.06 1.26 -30.21
C VAL A 68 -8.88 1.50 -31.17
N GLN A 69 -7.65 1.37 -30.66
CA GLN A 69 -6.41 1.36 -31.46
C GLN A 69 -6.19 2.56 -32.41
N GLY A 70 -6.19 3.78 -31.86
CA GLY A 70 -5.68 4.93 -32.60
C GLY A 70 -6.59 5.51 -33.71
N GLN A 71 -7.80 5.01 -33.89
CA GLN A 71 -8.79 5.63 -34.75
C GLN A 71 -9.72 6.54 -33.95
N THR A 72 -9.48 7.83 -34.04
CA THR A 72 -10.23 8.89 -33.36
C THR A 72 -11.56 9.27 -34.01
N ILE A 73 -12.09 8.47 -34.92
CA ILE A 73 -13.34 8.77 -35.59
C ILE A 73 -14.51 8.37 -34.67
N ASN A 74 -15.19 9.38 -34.13
CA ASN A 74 -16.37 9.27 -33.23
C ASN A 74 -16.08 8.82 -31.78
N ALA A 75 -14.88 9.03 -31.26
CA ALA A 75 -14.61 8.78 -29.86
C ALA A 75 -15.41 9.76 -28.97
N ARG A 76 -16.18 9.21 -28.03
CA ARG A 76 -16.86 9.99 -27.00
C ARG A 76 -15.88 10.32 -25.87
N PRO A 77 -15.95 11.49 -25.25
CA PRO A 77 -15.02 11.82 -24.19
C PRO A 77 -15.15 10.89 -22.98
N CYS A 78 -14.02 10.42 -22.46
CA CYS A 78 -13.91 9.70 -21.21
C CYS A 78 -12.98 10.52 -20.30
N LEU A 79 -13.55 11.53 -19.64
CA LEU A 79 -12.79 12.43 -18.77
C LEU A 79 -12.61 11.80 -17.39
N THR A 80 -11.38 11.79 -16.88
CA THR A 80 -11.07 11.36 -15.52
C THR A 80 -10.80 12.59 -14.67
N ILE A 81 -11.77 12.95 -13.81
CA ILE A 81 -11.64 14.05 -12.86
C ILE A 81 -11.52 13.46 -11.47
N ASN A 82 -10.29 13.10 -11.11
CA ASN A 82 -10.01 12.41 -9.88
C ASN A 82 -10.14 13.31 -8.65
N LYS A 83 -11.17 13.09 -7.84
CA LYS A 83 -11.41 13.79 -6.57
C LYS A 83 -10.86 13.03 -5.36
N LEU A 84 -10.54 11.74 -5.51
CA LEU A 84 -10.12 10.86 -4.43
C LEU A 84 -8.86 11.33 -3.69
N PRO A 85 -7.78 11.80 -4.37
CA PRO A 85 -6.60 12.28 -3.68
C PRO A 85 -6.86 13.43 -2.70
N GLN A 86 -7.89 14.24 -2.97
CA GLN A 86 -8.30 15.31 -2.07
C GLN A 86 -8.85 14.74 -0.75
N HIS A 87 -9.68 13.71 -0.82
CA HIS A 87 -10.26 13.07 0.36
C HIS A 87 -9.22 12.28 1.16
N VAL A 88 -8.34 11.54 0.48
CA VAL A 88 -7.21 10.86 1.13
C VAL A 88 -6.33 11.88 1.87
N LYS A 89 -5.95 12.98 1.20
CA LYS A 89 -5.13 14.03 1.82
C LYS A 89 -5.84 14.75 2.96
N GLN A 90 -7.15 14.87 2.94
CA GLN A 90 -7.90 15.45 4.05
C GLN A 90 -7.72 14.62 5.33
N VAL A 91 -7.87 13.31 5.24
CA VAL A 91 -7.69 12.39 6.38
C VAL A 91 -6.22 12.34 6.84
N THR A 92 -5.29 12.19 5.90
CA THR A 92 -3.86 12.10 6.23
C THR A 92 -3.30 13.41 6.78
N ASN A 93 -3.79 14.57 6.32
CA ASN A 93 -3.38 15.86 6.87
C ASN A 93 -3.95 16.10 8.28
N ASP A 94 -5.16 15.62 8.54
CA ASP A 94 -5.74 15.67 9.90
C ASP A 94 -4.91 14.83 10.88
N GLN A 95 -4.51 13.63 10.47
CA GLN A 95 -3.59 12.78 11.24
C GLN A 95 -2.22 13.48 11.45
N ARG A 96 -1.67 14.16 10.42
CA ARG A 96 -0.41 14.91 10.55
C ARG A 96 -0.49 16.08 11.52
N GLN A 97 -1.64 16.74 11.62
CA GLN A 97 -1.86 17.83 12.56
C GLN A 97 -2.06 17.32 13.99
N ASN A 98 -2.72 16.19 14.15
CA ASN A 98 -3.10 15.60 15.42
C ASN A 98 -2.37 14.27 15.66
N ARG A 99 -1.03 14.28 15.54
CA ARG A 99 -0.24 13.06 15.72
C ARG A 99 -0.40 12.51 17.13
N PRO A 100 -0.82 11.25 17.27
CA PRO A 100 -0.79 10.60 18.58
C PRO A 100 0.67 10.44 19.03
N SER A 101 0.97 10.86 20.23
CA SER A 101 2.27 10.63 20.87
C SER A 101 2.10 9.67 22.04
N GLY A 102 3.00 8.68 22.12
CA GLY A 102 3.10 7.81 23.29
C GLY A 102 3.77 8.56 24.44
N LYS A 103 3.31 8.30 25.67
CA LYS A 103 3.99 8.76 26.88
C LYS A 103 4.26 7.56 27.79
N VAL A 104 5.49 7.43 28.24
CA VAL A 104 5.86 6.40 29.20
C VAL A 104 5.46 6.87 30.60
N ILE A 105 4.66 6.06 31.29
CA ILE A 105 4.20 6.32 32.65
C ILE A 105 4.56 5.15 33.57
N PRO A 106 4.92 5.40 34.83
CA PRO A 106 5.10 4.31 35.80
C PRO A 106 3.76 3.65 36.10
N VAL A 107 3.77 2.31 36.18
CA VAL A 107 2.54 1.50 36.35
C VAL A 107 2.22 1.19 37.81
N ASP A 108 3.24 1.22 38.69
CA ASP A 108 3.13 0.78 40.09
C ASP A 108 3.76 1.83 41.03
N ASP A 109 3.29 1.90 42.28
CA ASP A 109 3.83 2.79 43.33
C ASP A 109 5.32 2.58 43.60
N LYS A 110 5.88 1.44 43.19
CA LYS A 110 7.31 1.12 43.27
C LYS A 110 8.10 1.43 42.00
N ALA A 111 7.42 1.83 40.93
CA ALA A 111 8.08 2.19 39.69
C ALA A 111 8.64 3.62 39.81
N ASP A 112 9.90 3.76 39.42
CA ASP A 112 10.60 5.03 39.49
C ASP A 112 10.13 5.97 38.37
N VAL A 113 9.67 7.15 38.75
CA VAL A 113 9.23 8.21 37.83
C VAL A 113 10.39 8.69 36.96
N GLU A 114 11.60 8.80 37.53
CA GLU A 114 12.79 9.24 36.81
C GLU A 114 13.16 8.24 35.70
N VAL A 115 13.02 6.94 35.96
CA VAL A 115 13.25 5.88 34.96
C VAL A 115 12.23 5.98 33.83
N ALA A 116 10.95 6.25 34.15
CA ALA A 116 9.91 6.44 33.13
C ALA A 116 10.20 7.66 32.23
N GLU A 117 10.68 8.77 32.80
CA GLU A 117 11.09 9.95 32.05
C GLU A 117 12.29 9.69 31.13
N ILE A 118 13.27 8.89 31.60
CA ILE A 118 14.41 8.47 30.77
C ILE A 118 13.93 7.65 29.57
N PHE A 119 13.04 6.67 29.77
CA PHE A 119 12.49 5.88 28.68
C PHE A 119 11.67 6.73 27.70
N ASP A 120 10.88 7.68 28.19
CA ASP A 120 10.15 8.63 27.34
C ASP A 120 11.13 9.46 26.48
N GLY A 121 12.24 9.89 27.06
CA GLY A 121 13.33 10.57 26.35
C GLY A 121 13.98 9.70 25.27
N ILE A 122 14.21 8.42 25.56
CA ILE A 122 14.77 7.45 24.59
C ILE A 122 13.81 7.24 23.41
N VAL A 123 12.53 7.04 23.68
CA VAL A 123 11.53 6.88 22.62
C VAL A 123 11.49 8.09 21.69
N ARG A 124 11.44 9.30 22.25
CA ARG A 124 11.48 10.53 21.45
C ARG A 124 12.78 10.70 20.66
N HIS A 125 13.91 10.28 21.23
CA HIS A 125 15.18 10.29 20.53
C HIS A 125 15.17 9.35 19.34
N ILE A 126 14.66 8.11 19.50
CA ILE A 126 14.51 7.13 18.43
C ILE A 126 13.62 7.69 17.32
N GLU A 127 12.48 8.28 17.66
CA GLU A 127 11.58 8.90 16.68
C GLU A 127 12.29 10.03 15.90
N TYR A 128 13.02 10.89 16.61
CA TYR A 128 13.73 12.01 16.00
C TYR A 128 14.85 11.57 15.05
N ILE A 129 15.73 10.66 15.47
CA ILE A 129 16.87 10.22 14.65
C ILE A 129 16.45 9.34 13.48
N SER A 130 15.23 8.78 13.55
CA SER A 130 14.65 7.92 12.51
C SER A 130 13.83 8.68 11.48
N ASP A 131 13.58 9.99 11.66
CA ASP A 131 12.55 10.71 10.91
C ASP A 131 11.22 9.89 10.88
N ALA A 132 10.83 9.38 12.06
CA ALA A 132 9.72 8.42 12.21
C ALA A 132 8.40 8.94 11.60
N ASP A 133 8.26 10.25 11.54
CA ASP A 133 7.15 10.94 10.90
C ASP A 133 6.91 10.48 9.47
N VAL A 134 7.97 10.24 8.70
CA VAL A 134 7.87 9.77 7.31
C VAL A 134 7.34 8.32 7.25
N ALA A 135 7.74 7.50 8.22
CA ALA A 135 7.26 6.12 8.32
C ALA A 135 5.77 6.09 8.71
N TYR A 136 5.38 6.87 9.70
CA TYR A 136 3.98 6.97 10.15
C TYR A 136 3.07 7.54 9.06
N ASP A 137 3.49 8.61 8.39
CA ASP A 137 2.72 9.21 7.31
C ASP A 137 2.52 8.25 6.14
N THR A 138 3.58 7.49 5.76
CA THR A 138 3.48 6.51 4.68
C THR A 138 2.54 5.36 5.04
N ALA A 139 2.65 4.83 6.26
CA ALA A 139 1.79 3.75 6.72
C ALA A 139 0.32 4.20 6.79
N CYS A 140 0.06 5.40 7.29
CA CYS A 140 -1.27 5.99 7.34
C CYS A 140 -1.84 6.26 5.93
N GLU A 141 -1.05 6.79 5.00
CA GLU A 141 -1.49 7.04 3.62
C GLU A 141 -1.87 5.72 2.92
N ASN A 142 -1.07 4.67 3.10
CA ASN A 142 -1.36 3.35 2.56
C ASN A 142 -2.63 2.76 3.18
N GLN A 143 -2.76 2.82 4.51
CA GLN A 143 -3.94 2.39 5.25
C GLN A 143 -5.21 3.10 4.76
N VAL A 144 -5.18 4.43 4.62
CA VAL A 144 -6.33 5.22 4.16
C VAL A 144 -6.66 4.93 2.70
N THR A 145 -5.66 4.68 1.87
CA THR A 145 -5.87 4.48 0.43
C THR A 145 -6.45 3.11 0.13
N TYR A 146 -5.76 2.04 0.52
CA TYR A 146 -6.14 0.66 0.15
C TYR A 146 -6.33 -0.28 1.33
N GLY A 147 -6.03 0.15 2.56
CA GLY A 147 -6.39 -0.56 3.78
C GLY A 147 -5.24 -1.07 4.61
N GLU A 148 -4.04 -1.26 4.08
CA GLU A 148 -2.89 -1.79 4.80
C GLU A 148 -1.63 -0.94 4.64
N GLY A 149 -1.02 -0.60 5.77
CA GLY A 149 0.30 0.01 5.85
C GLY A 149 1.20 -0.77 6.80
N TYR A 150 2.51 -0.58 6.70
CA TYR A 150 3.48 -1.24 7.57
C TYR A 150 4.57 -0.29 8.00
N ILE A 151 5.04 -0.51 9.22
CA ILE A 151 6.20 0.15 9.82
C ILE A 151 7.15 -0.96 10.26
N ARG A 152 8.45 -0.77 10.10
CA ARG A 152 9.44 -1.74 10.56
C ARG A 152 10.42 -1.10 11.53
N LEU A 153 10.89 -1.89 12.48
CA LEU A 153 11.98 -1.53 13.36
C LEU A 153 13.27 -2.20 12.87
N LEU A 154 14.36 -1.45 12.92
CA LEU A 154 15.70 -1.89 12.55
C LEU A 154 16.67 -1.57 13.68
N THR A 155 17.80 -2.26 13.70
CA THR A 155 18.97 -1.87 14.47
C THR A 155 20.09 -1.51 13.50
N GLU A 156 20.71 -0.36 13.71
CA GLU A 156 21.82 0.13 12.92
C GLU A 156 22.96 0.53 13.85
N TYR A 157 24.20 0.39 13.38
CA TYR A 157 25.34 0.87 14.15
C TYR A 157 25.31 2.38 14.23
N CYS A 158 25.56 2.92 15.43
CA CYS A 158 25.57 4.39 15.67
C CYS A 158 26.60 5.10 14.80
N ASN A 159 27.79 4.52 14.65
CA ASN A 159 28.91 5.02 13.87
C ASN A 159 29.71 3.86 13.28
N ASP A 160 30.52 4.14 12.27
CA ASP A 160 31.41 3.16 11.63
C ASP A 160 32.51 2.61 12.57
N ASP A 161 32.81 3.34 13.64
CA ASP A 161 33.86 3.01 14.62
C ASP A 161 33.30 2.42 15.93
N SER A 162 31.99 2.23 16.05
CA SER A 162 31.32 1.74 17.25
C SER A 162 30.60 0.42 17.01
N PHE A 163 30.57 -0.43 18.04
CA PHE A 163 29.72 -1.62 18.10
C PHE A 163 28.35 -1.33 18.73
N GLU A 164 28.10 -0.10 19.15
CA GLU A 164 26.82 0.32 19.68
C GLU A 164 25.79 0.44 18.57
N GLN A 165 24.57 -0.02 18.85
CA GLN A 165 23.46 -0.03 17.90
C GLN A 165 22.32 0.84 18.38
N ASP A 166 21.80 1.64 17.47
CA ASP A 166 20.58 2.41 17.64
C ASP A 166 19.39 1.66 17.07
N ILE A 167 18.22 1.86 17.69
CA ILE A 167 16.95 1.42 17.14
C ILE A 167 16.48 2.48 16.15
N ARG A 168 16.07 2.04 14.97
CA ARG A 168 15.52 2.89 13.91
C ARG A 168 14.11 2.47 13.55
N ILE A 169 13.25 3.47 13.34
CA ILE A 169 11.90 3.28 12.79
C ILE A 169 11.99 3.54 11.29
N ALA A 170 11.78 2.49 10.50
CA ALA A 170 11.93 2.59 9.05
C ALA A 170 10.58 2.47 8.34
N ARG A 171 10.48 3.22 7.26
CA ARG A 171 9.34 3.22 6.37
C ARG A 171 9.29 1.95 5.52
N VAL A 172 8.14 1.33 5.40
CA VAL A 172 7.85 0.33 4.36
C VAL A 172 7.12 1.03 3.22
N ARG A 173 7.84 1.29 2.12
CA ARG A 173 7.29 2.03 0.98
C ARG A 173 6.23 1.22 0.24
N ASN A 174 6.48 -0.06 0.07
CA ASN A 174 5.61 -0.97 -0.66
C ASN A 174 5.01 -2.00 0.30
N SER A 175 3.76 -1.81 0.70
CA SER A 175 3.07 -2.77 1.58
C SER A 175 2.91 -4.15 0.95
N PHE A 176 2.90 -4.23 -0.39
CA PHE A 176 2.80 -5.50 -1.12
C PHE A 176 4.05 -6.37 -0.99
N SER A 177 5.16 -5.84 -0.48
CA SER A 177 6.38 -6.60 -0.20
C SER A 177 6.34 -7.37 1.13
N VAL A 178 5.38 -7.06 2.01
CA VAL A 178 5.27 -7.66 3.33
C VAL A 178 4.26 -8.81 3.30
N TYR A 179 4.61 -9.96 3.82
CA TYR A 179 3.74 -11.12 3.98
C TYR A 179 3.78 -11.56 5.43
N MET A 180 2.73 -11.27 6.18
CA MET A 180 2.59 -11.71 7.57
C MET A 180 1.88 -13.05 7.65
N ASP A 181 1.94 -13.64 8.82
CA ASP A 181 1.18 -14.83 9.16
C ASP A 181 -0.33 -14.56 8.98
N PRO A 182 -1.05 -15.30 8.13
CA PRO A 182 -2.48 -15.09 7.94
C PRO A 182 -3.34 -15.49 9.14
N THR A 183 -2.75 -16.09 10.17
CA THR A 183 -3.47 -16.53 11.38
C THR A 183 -3.49 -15.48 12.49
N ILE A 184 -2.93 -14.29 12.24
CA ILE A 184 -2.93 -13.16 13.20
C ILE A 184 -4.36 -12.75 13.57
N GLN A 185 -4.55 -12.45 14.86
CA GLN A 185 -5.79 -11.92 15.41
C GLN A 185 -5.64 -10.47 15.89
N ASP A 186 -4.42 -10.08 16.26
CA ASP A 186 -4.12 -8.71 16.65
C ASP A 186 -3.99 -7.82 15.40
N PRO A 187 -4.75 -6.73 15.30
CA PRO A 187 -4.65 -5.79 14.18
C PRO A 187 -3.23 -5.27 13.92
N CYS A 188 -2.43 -5.09 14.98
CA CYS A 188 -1.04 -4.66 14.86
C CYS A 188 -0.07 -5.79 14.45
N GLY A 189 -0.52 -7.05 14.45
CA GLY A 189 0.30 -8.22 14.14
C GLY A 189 1.31 -8.59 15.21
N SER A 190 1.07 -8.22 16.49
CA SER A 190 1.98 -8.53 17.59
C SER A 190 2.01 -10.02 17.95
N ASP A 191 0.99 -10.77 17.57
CA ASP A 191 0.82 -12.20 17.73
C ASP A 191 1.35 -13.03 16.54
N ALA A 192 1.90 -12.38 15.52
CA ALA A 192 2.45 -13.05 14.36
C ALA A 192 3.59 -14.00 14.73
N GLU A 193 3.53 -15.23 14.24
CA GLU A 193 4.57 -16.23 14.43
C GLU A 193 5.67 -16.14 13.37
N TRP A 194 5.38 -15.51 12.23
CA TRP A 194 6.35 -15.28 11.16
C TRP A 194 5.93 -14.13 10.25
N CYS A 195 6.94 -13.55 9.59
CA CYS A 195 6.75 -12.47 8.63
C CYS A 195 7.85 -12.50 7.57
N PHE A 196 7.50 -12.16 6.33
CA PHE A 196 8.45 -11.95 5.24
C PHE A 196 8.39 -10.50 4.78
N ILE A 197 9.55 -9.92 4.49
CA ILE A 197 9.69 -8.69 3.73
C ILE A 197 10.48 -9.02 2.48
N THR A 198 9.86 -8.90 1.32
CA THR A 198 10.45 -9.29 0.04
C THR A 198 11.00 -8.10 -0.73
N GLU A 199 12.12 -8.32 -1.41
CA GLU A 199 12.73 -7.36 -2.33
C GLU A 199 13.17 -8.10 -3.59
N ASP A 200 12.84 -7.57 -4.75
CA ASP A 200 13.23 -8.14 -6.04
C ASP A 200 14.48 -7.41 -6.55
N LEU A 201 15.62 -8.08 -6.52
CA LEU A 201 16.90 -7.57 -7.00
C LEU A 201 17.15 -8.00 -8.45
N THR A 202 17.83 -7.14 -9.20
CA THR A 202 18.36 -7.54 -10.50
C THR A 202 19.49 -8.55 -10.34
N ALA A 203 19.74 -9.37 -11.38
CA ALA A 203 20.78 -10.38 -11.37
C ALA A 203 22.15 -9.81 -10.98
N ASP A 204 22.53 -8.69 -11.61
CA ASP A 204 23.82 -8.03 -11.37
C ASP A 204 23.93 -7.47 -9.92
N GLU A 205 22.82 -6.99 -9.39
CA GLU A 205 22.78 -6.44 -8.05
C GLU A 205 22.82 -7.54 -6.99
N TYR A 206 22.16 -8.65 -7.24
CA TYR A 206 22.21 -9.83 -6.39
C TYR A 206 23.64 -10.39 -6.27
N GLU A 207 24.34 -10.61 -7.40
CA GLU A 207 25.72 -11.11 -7.41
C GLU A 207 26.71 -10.15 -6.74
N ARG A 208 26.46 -8.84 -6.83
CA ARG A 208 27.28 -7.82 -6.16
C ARG A 208 27.06 -7.80 -4.65
N GLN A 209 25.81 -7.95 -4.19
CA GLN A 209 25.48 -7.90 -2.77
C GLN A 209 25.79 -9.21 -2.04
N PHE A 210 25.61 -10.33 -2.73
CA PHE A 210 25.75 -11.68 -2.16
C PHE A 210 26.70 -12.56 -2.98
N PRO A 211 27.99 -12.23 -3.01
CA PRO A 211 28.96 -12.95 -3.85
C PRO A 211 29.18 -14.41 -3.41
N ASP A 212 28.91 -14.71 -2.13
CA ASP A 212 29.07 -16.05 -1.55
C ASP A 212 27.80 -16.92 -1.67
N ALA A 213 26.70 -16.35 -2.15
CA ALA A 213 25.42 -17.06 -2.30
C ALA A 213 25.38 -17.88 -3.62
N SER A 214 24.42 -18.80 -3.70
CA SER A 214 24.27 -19.66 -4.88
C SER A 214 24.07 -18.86 -6.17
N PRO A 215 24.82 -19.15 -7.25
CA PRO A 215 24.67 -18.47 -8.52
C PRO A 215 23.26 -18.61 -9.11
N ILE A 216 22.79 -17.60 -9.81
CA ILE A 216 21.45 -17.55 -10.43
C ILE A 216 21.22 -18.71 -11.39
N SER A 217 22.25 -19.07 -12.17
CA SER A 217 22.19 -20.21 -13.09
C SER A 217 21.85 -21.53 -12.38
N THR A 218 22.41 -21.74 -11.18
CA THR A 218 22.13 -22.92 -10.36
C THR A 218 20.71 -22.87 -9.79
N MET A 219 20.25 -21.68 -9.37
CA MET A 219 18.91 -21.49 -8.87
C MET A 219 17.85 -21.70 -9.95
N MET A 220 18.07 -21.17 -11.16
CA MET A 220 17.20 -21.42 -12.31
C MET A 220 17.09 -22.90 -12.65
N GLN A 221 18.23 -23.62 -12.62
CA GLN A 221 18.24 -25.06 -12.90
C GLN A 221 17.48 -25.87 -11.85
N ARG A 222 17.56 -25.50 -10.57
CA ARG A 222 16.81 -26.12 -9.47
C ARG A 222 15.33 -25.76 -9.47
N GLY A 223 14.98 -24.54 -9.92
CA GLY A 223 13.61 -24.05 -9.97
C GLY A 223 12.74 -24.68 -11.07
N VAL A 224 13.35 -25.39 -12.03
CA VAL A 224 12.60 -26.05 -13.11
C VAL A 224 11.81 -27.22 -12.54
N GLY A 225 10.49 -27.11 -12.59
CA GLY A 225 9.55 -28.15 -12.14
C GLY A 225 9.16 -28.10 -10.67
N ASP A 226 9.71 -27.18 -9.88
CA ASP A 226 9.34 -27.01 -8.48
C ASP A 226 8.51 -25.70 -8.30
N GLN A 227 7.22 -25.87 -8.08
CA GLN A 227 6.29 -24.73 -7.89
C GLN A 227 6.60 -23.92 -6.62
N SER A 228 7.25 -24.51 -5.62
CA SER A 228 7.61 -23.80 -4.39
C SER A 228 8.75 -22.80 -4.60
N LEU A 229 9.54 -22.99 -5.64
CA LEU A 229 10.69 -22.16 -6.00
C LEU A 229 10.35 -21.10 -7.07
N SER A 230 9.26 -21.30 -7.81
CA SER A 230 8.80 -20.36 -8.85
C SER A 230 8.61 -18.92 -8.37
N PRO A 231 8.11 -18.64 -7.16
CA PRO A 231 7.95 -17.27 -6.67
C PRO A 231 9.26 -16.54 -6.38
N TRP A 232 10.39 -17.25 -6.30
CA TRP A 232 11.68 -16.72 -5.86
C TRP A 232 12.60 -16.26 -6.98
N ILE A 233 12.37 -16.74 -8.18
CA ILE A 233 13.24 -16.44 -9.31
C ILE A 233 12.46 -16.15 -10.59
N SER A 234 12.83 -15.09 -11.27
CA SER A 234 12.36 -14.73 -12.60
C SER A 234 13.55 -14.68 -13.57
N GLU A 235 13.31 -14.56 -14.87
CA GLU A 235 14.37 -14.45 -15.88
C GLU A 235 15.34 -13.29 -15.65
N LYS A 236 14.89 -12.22 -14.97
CA LYS A 236 15.67 -10.99 -14.79
C LYS A 236 15.90 -10.59 -13.33
N THR A 237 15.15 -11.16 -12.41
CA THR A 237 15.18 -10.77 -11.00
C THR A 237 15.21 -11.98 -10.07
N VAL A 238 15.91 -11.81 -8.96
CA VAL A 238 15.93 -12.75 -7.85
C VAL A 238 15.23 -12.11 -6.66
N ARG A 239 14.30 -12.81 -6.08
CA ARG A 239 13.62 -12.38 -4.86
C ARG A 239 14.44 -12.74 -3.65
N ILE A 240 14.76 -11.73 -2.86
CA ILE A 240 15.33 -11.87 -1.53
C ILE A 240 14.24 -11.59 -0.52
N ALA A 241 14.18 -12.37 0.52
CA ALA A 241 13.28 -12.11 1.63
C ALA A 241 14.04 -12.02 2.95
N GLU A 242 13.69 -11.02 3.74
CA GLU A 242 13.95 -11.05 5.17
C GLU A 242 12.82 -11.85 5.83
N TYR A 243 13.16 -12.96 6.39
CA TYR A 243 12.25 -13.87 7.06
C TYR A 243 12.44 -13.78 8.57
N PHE A 244 11.41 -13.34 9.25
CA PHE A 244 11.33 -13.35 10.72
C PHE A 244 10.46 -14.52 11.14
N TYR A 245 10.91 -15.25 12.16
CA TYR A 245 10.12 -16.33 12.74
C TYR A 245 10.38 -16.50 14.22
N THR A 246 9.36 -16.98 14.92
CA THR A 246 9.42 -17.28 16.35
C THR A 246 9.80 -18.73 16.56
N GLU A 247 10.83 -18.97 17.36
CA GLU A 247 11.22 -20.27 17.86
C GLU A 247 10.73 -20.44 19.30
N HIS A 248 10.00 -21.50 19.54
CA HIS A 248 9.46 -21.82 20.85
C HIS A 248 10.34 -22.86 21.53
N THR A 249 10.92 -22.50 22.66
CA THR A 249 11.74 -23.43 23.46
C THR A 249 11.18 -23.56 24.86
N PRO A 250 10.84 -24.76 25.31
CA PRO A 250 10.42 -24.95 26.69
C PRO A 250 11.56 -24.62 27.64
N ALA A 251 11.35 -23.70 28.54
CA ALA A 251 12.32 -23.29 29.55
C ALA A 251 11.71 -23.40 30.95
N THR A 252 12.55 -23.66 31.95
CA THR A 252 12.11 -23.74 33.34
C THR A 252 12.33 -22.39 34.03
N LEU A 253 11.27 -21.85 34.60
CA LEU A 253 11.31 -20.63 35.43
C LEU A 253 11.37 -21.04 36.90
N HIS A 254 12.36 -20.55 37.62
CA HIS A 254 12.55 -20.73 39.05
C HIS A 254 12.08 -19.48 39.81
N LEU A 255 11.33 -19.68 40.87
CA LEU A 255 10.97 -18.64 41.82
C LEU A 255 11.77 -18.82 43.11
N TYR A 256 12.52 -17.81 43.52
CA TYR A 256 13.32 -17.74 44.72
C TYR A 256 12.68 -16.93 45.83
N HIS A 257 13.21 -16.98 47.05
CA HIS A 257 12.80 -16.14 48.16
C HIS A 257 12.95 -14.66 47.79
N GLY A 258 11.99 -13.83 48.21
CA GLY A 258 11.97 -12.38 47.86
C GLY A 258 11.25 -12.10 46.55
N ASN A 259 10.47 -13.09 46.03
CA ASN A 259 9.70 -12.96 44.77
C ASN A 259 10.56 -12.69 43.52
N VAL A 260 11.83 -13.16 43.56
CA VAL A 260 12.76 -13.09 42.44
C VAL A 260 12.53 -14.29 41.54
N SER A 261 12.23 -14.06 40.27
CA SER A 261 12.10 -15.12 39.26
C SER A 261 13.27 -15.09 38.31
N ALA A 262 13.85 -16.24 38.00
CA ALA A 262 14.94 -16.39 37.07
C ALA A 262 14.76 -17.64 36.20
N MET A 263 15.15 -17.54 34.92
CA MET A 263 15.18 -18.68 34.04
C MET A 263 16.28 -19.64 34.42
N GLU A 264 16.05 -20.93 34.30
CA GLU A 264 17.05 -21.95 34.57
C GLU A 264 18.33 -21.69 33.78
N ASN A 265 19.48 -21.75 34.43
CA ASN A 265 20.80 -21.44 33.86
C ASN A 265 21.03 -19.99 33.43
N SER A 266 20.12 -19.05 33.72
CA SER A 266 20.39 -17.62 33.54
C SER A 266 21.49 -17.16 34.52
N PRO A 267 22.11 -15.97 34.25
CA PRO A 267 23.08 -15.40 35.18
C PRO A 267 22.51 -15.20 36.58
N GLU A 268 21.24 -14.76 36.67
CA GLU A 268 20.53 -14.58 37.94
C GLU A 268 20.31 -15.90 38.67
N ASP A 269 19.88 -16.95 37.95
CA ASP A 269 19.69 -18.29 38.52
C ASP A 269 21.00 -18.83 39.07
N ARG A 270 22.11 -18.67 38.32
CA ARG A 270 23.43 -19.10 38.76
C ARG A 270 23.89 -18.33 40.01
N GLN A 271 23.63 -17.04 40.05
CA GLN A 271 23.95 -16.19 41.20
C GLN A 271 23.17 -16.62 42.45
N MET A 272 21.86 -16.86 42.31
CA MET A 272 21.01 -17.35 43.41
C MET A 272 21.45 -18.73 43.92
N ARG A 273 21.81 -19.65 43.02
CA ARG A 273 22.32 -20.96 43.37
C ARG A 273 23.71 -20.87 44.04
N MET A 274 24.58 -19.93 43.62
CA MET A 274 25.87 -19.70 44.28
C MET A 274 25.69 -19.14 45.70
N MET A 275 24.64 -18.36 45.94
CA MET A 275 24.25 -17.88 47.29
C MET A 275 23.59 -18.98 48.14
N GLY A 276 23.49 -20.22 47.65
CA GLY A 276 22.89 -21.32 48.36
C GLY A 276 21.35 -21.33 48.39
N MET A 277 20.72 -20.47 47.62
CA MET A 277 19.27 -20.41 47.56
C MET A 277 18.71 -21.51 46.67
N LYS A 278 17.66 -22.20 47.18
CA LYS A 278 16.93 -23.19 46.39
C LYS A 278 15.62 -22.59 45.88
N PRO A 279 15.19 -22.94 44.65
CA PRO A 279 13.91 -22.47 44.14
C PRO A 279 12.72 -22.97 44.97
N ILE A 280 11.77 -22.09 45.26
CA ILE A 280 10.56 -22.41 46.03
C ILE A 280 9.53 -23.06 45.12
N LYS A 281 9.40 -22.51 43.88
CA LYS A 281 8.49 -23.03 42.84
C LYS A 281 9.21 -23.07 41.50
N THR A 282 8.81 -24.03 40.68
CA THR A 282 9.28 -24.15 39.31
C THR A 282 8.08 -24.20 38.37
N ARG A 283 8.18 -23.55 37.21
CA ARG A 283 7.15 -23.58 36.18
C ARG A 283 7.82 -23.72 34.81
N ILE A 284 7.30 -24.59 33.99
CA ILE A 284 7.70 -24.66 32.57
C ILE A 284 7.00 -23.47 31.87
N VAL A 285 7.78 -22.69 31.17
CA VAL A 285 7.32 -21.55 30.35
C VAL A 285 7.81 -21.77 28.93
N ASP A 286 7.04 -21.30 28.00
CA ASP A 286 7.45 -21.25 26.61
C ASP A 286 8.25 -19.98 26.39
N GLN A 287 9.55 -20.15 26.11
CA GLN A 287 10.43 -19.03 25.80
C GLN A 287 10.41 -18.79 24.30
N LYS A 288 9.86 -17.65 23.93
CA LYS A 288 9.85 -17.16 22.55
C LYS A 288 11.17 -16.50 22.21
N LYS A 289 11.80 -16.92 21.13
CA LYS A 289 12.97 -16.30 20.54
C LYS A 289 12.66 -15.97 19.09
N ILE A 290 12.97 -14.76 18.68
CA ILE A 290 12.75 -14.32 17.32
C ILE A 290 14.05 -14.38 16.55
N LYS A 291 14.02 -15.03 15.42
CA LYS A 291 15.13 -15.13 14.49
C LYS A 291 14.82 -14.34 13.23
N ARG A 292 15.83 -13.67 12.70
CA ARG A 292 15.83 -12.97 11.43
C ARG A 292 16.77 -13.68 10.49
N CYS A 293 16.26 -14.10 9.34
CA CYS A 293 17.05 -14.73 8.30
C CYS A 293 16.88 -13.96 6.99
N LYS A 294 17.95 -13.79 6.22
CA LYS A 294 17.85 -13.42 4.81
C LYS A 294 17.92 -14.67 3.96
N THR A 295 17.05 -14.80 2.99
CA THR A 295 16.94 -15.97 2.13
C THR A 295 16.63 -15.56 0.70
N ASN A 296 17.15 -16.34 -0.24
CA ASN A 296 16.81 -16.29 -1.66
C ASN A 296 15.80 -17.39 -2.05
N GLY A 297 15.21 -18.08 -1.06
CA GLY A 297 14.32 -19.21 -1.27
C GLY A 297 15.03 -20.57 -1.47
N PHE A 298 16.31 -20.57 -1.76
CA PHE A 298 17.14 -21.78 -1.96
C PHE A 298 18.04 -22.08 -0.77
N GLU A 299 18.47 -21.06 -0.06
CA GLU A 299 19.36 -21.13 1.08
C GLU A 299 19.13 -19.94 2.03
N PHE A 300 19.56 -20.08 3.27
CA PHE A 300 19.69 -18.97 4.20
C PHE A 300 21.06 -18.31 4.00
N ILE A 301 21.04 -17.01 3.66
CA ILE A 301 22.25 -16.22 3.40
C ILE A 301 22.82 -15.70 4.73
N GLU A 302 21.95 -15.16 5.59
CA GLU A 302 22.28 -14.59 6.88
C GLU A 302 21.26 -15.05 7.92
N GLU A 303 21.72 -15.27 9.15
CA GLU A 303 20.85 -15.59 10.29
C GLU A 303 21.30 -14.79 11.52
N HIS A 304 20.36 -14.11 12.17
CA HIS A 304 20.58 -13.34 13.39
C HIS A 304 19.44 -13.53 14.37
N GLU A 305 19.74 -13.49 15.66
CA GLU A 305 18.73 -13.45 16.72
C GLU A 305 18.27 -11.99 16.92
N TRP A 306 16.95 -11.77 16.94
CA TRP A 306 16.36 -10.48 17.22
C TRP A 306 16.15 -10.31 18.73
N ALA A 307 16.61 -9.20 19.29
CA ALA A 307 16.55 -8.95 20.73
C ALA A 307 15.14 -8.61 21.26
N GLY A 308 14.18 -8.29 20.37
CA GLY A 308 12.82 -7.95 20.73
C GLY A 308 11.96 -9.15 21.09
N LYS A 309 10.82 -8.91 21.71
CA LYS A 309 9.83 -9.93 22.09
C LYS A 309 8.76 -10.20 21.02
N SER A 310 8.68 -9.37 20.01
CA SER A 310 7.76 -9.46 18.88
C SER A 310 8.50 -9.23 17.57
N ILE A 311 7.90 -9.68 16.48
CA ILE A 311 8.42 -9.42 15.14
C ILE A 311 8.46 -7.92 14.89
N PRO A 312 9.59 -7.35 14.38
CA PRO A 312 9.77 -5.91 14.27
C PRO A 312 9.06 -5.30 13.05
N VAL A 313 7.90 -5.82 12.70
CA VAL A 313 7.04 -5.33 11.62
C VAL A 313 5.67 -5.10 12.21
N ILE A 314 5.22 -3.85 12.17
CA ILE A 314 3.96 -3.42 12.74
C ILE A 314 2.99 -3.15 11.60
N ARG A 315 1.86 -3.84 11.62
CA ARG A 315 0.77 -3.67 10.68
C ARG A 315 -0.11 -2.49 11.11
N VAL A 316 -0.48 -1.65 10.16
CA VAL A 316 -1.40 -0.52 10.35
C VAL A 316 -2.59 -0.75 9.43
N VAL A 317 -3.76 -1.01 10.03
CA VAL A 317 -4.95 -1.49 9.31
C VAL A 317 -6.01 -0.41 9.23
N GLY A 318 -6.71 -0.35 8.09
CA GLY A 318 -7.87 0.50 7.86
C GLY A 318 -9.15 -0.13 8.43
N ASN A 319 -10.15 -0.26 7.58
CA ASN A 319 -11.37 -0.97 7.95
C ASN A 319 -11.15 -2.48 7.82
N GLU A 320 -11.30 -3.18 8.93
CA GLU A 320 -11.17 -4.62 9.02
C GLU A 320 -12.52 -5.22 9.41
N PHE A 321 -12.96 -6.22 8.66
CA PHE A 321 -14.19 -6.94 8.93
C PHE A 321 -14.09 -8.38 8.45
N GLU A 322 -14.75 -9.29 9.13
CA GLU A 322 -14.77 -10.70 8.84
C GLU A 322 -16.12 -11.09 8.21
N VAL A 323 -16.06 -11.79 7.09
CA VAL A 323 -17.23 -12.35 6.42
C VAL A 323 -16.96 -13.80 6.08
N ASP A 324 -17.80 -14.70 6.55
CA ASP A 324 -17.71 -16.14 6.30
C ASP A 324 -16.34 -16.76 6.64
N GLY A 325 -15.71 -16.28 7.73
CA GLY A 325 -14.38 -16.74 8.17
C GLY A 325 -13.21 -16.21 7.34
N ARG A 326 -13.45 -15.20 6.51
CA ARG A 326 -12.41 -14.47 5.78
C ARG A 326 -12.29 -13.05 6.27
N LEU A 327 -11.07 -12.64 6.47
CA LEU A 327 -10.72 -11.27 6.83
C LEU A 327 -10.63 -10.40 5.58
N TYR A 328 -11.41 -9.33 5.57
CA TYR A 328 -11.37 -8.31 4.53
C TYR A 328 -10.82 -7.02 5.12
N VAL A 329 -9.90 -6.44 4.38
CA VAL A 329 -9.32 -5.13 4.71
C VAL A 329 -9.63 -4.16 3.58
N SER A 330 -9.99 -2.94 3.93
CA SER A 330 -10.28 -1.91 2.93
C SER A 330 -9.93 -0.53 3.42
N GLY A 331 -9.48 0.29 2.47
CA GLY A 331 -9.29 1.73 2.66
C GLY A 331 -10.55 2.53 2.27
N LEU A 332 -10.37 3.84 2.23
CA LEU A 332 -11.42 4.78 1.81
C LEU A 332 -11.82 4.59 0.35
N ILE A 333 -10.86 4.24 -0.51
CA ILE A 333 -11.06 4.18 -1.97
C ILE A 333 -12.08 3.11 -2.35
N ARG A 334 -12.06 1.94 -1.69
CA ARG A 334 -12.98 0.83 -1.98
C ARG A 334 -14.43 1.30 -2.05
N ASN A 335 -14.86 2.02 -1.03
CA ASN A 335 -16.24 2.50 -0.90
C ASN A 335 -16.54 3.73 -1.75
N ALA A 336 -15.53 4.45 -2.23
CA ALA A 336 -15.69 5.66 -3.03
C ALA A 336 -15.67 5.42 -4.55
N LYS A 337 -15.33 4.20 -5.01
CA LYS A 337 -15.18 3.87 -6.44
C LYS A 337 -16.41 4.20 -7.27
N ASP A 338 -17.58 3.76 -6.83
CA ASP A 338 -18.80 3.89 -7.63
C ASP A 338 -19.26 5.35 -7.72
N ALA A 339 -19.11 6.10 -6.63
CA ALA A 339 -19.41 7.53 -6.64
C ALA A 339 -18.48 8.31 -7.60
N GLN A 340 -17.18 7.97 -7.60
CA GLN A 340 -16.20 8.58 -8.49
C GLN A 340 -16.43 8.18 -9.95
N ARG A 341 -16.79 6.93 -10.24
CA ARG A 341 -17.17 6.46 -11.59
C ARG A 341 -18.38 7.22 -12.11
N MET A 342 -19.41 7.38 -11.29
CA MET A 342 -20.62 8.10 -11.64
C MET A 342 -20.30 9.59 -11.92
N TYR A 343 -19.44 10.21 -11.11
CA TYR A 343 -19.00 11.58 -11.32
C TYR A 343 -18.27 11.76 -12.66
N ASN A 344 -17.30 10.89 -12.96
CA ASN A 344 -16.59 10.90 -14.24
C ASN A 344 -17.54 10.72 -15.43
N TYR A 345 -18.52 9.83 -15.27
CA TYR A 345 -19.53 9.58 -16.30
C TYR A 345 -20.38 10.83 -16.60
N TRP A 346 -20.87 11.49 -15.56
CA TRP A 346 -21.68 12.70 -15.71
C TRP A 346 -20.92 13.84 -16.36
N VAL A 347 -19.71 14.12 -15.89
CA VAL A 347 -18.88 15.18 -16.47
C VAL A 347 -18.53 14.90 -17.93
N SER A 348 -18.24 13.64 -18.26
CA SER A 348 -17.98 13.24 -19.64
C SER A 348 -19.20 13.39 -20.52
N GLN A 349 -20.39 13.06 -20.02
CA GLN A 349 -21.64 13.21 -20.73
C GLN A 349 -22.00 14.70 -20.91
N GLU A 350 -21.79 15.53 -19.89
CA GLU A 350 -21.99 16.97 -19.99
C GLU A 350 -21.06 17.60 -21.06
N ALA A 351 -19.78 17.23 -21.06
CA ALA A 351 -18.83 17.65 -22.08
C ALA A 351 -19.25 17.19 -23.48
N GLU A 352 -19.74 15.97 -23.62
CA GLU A 352 -20.28 15.44 -24.86
C GLU A 352 -21.51 16.22 -25.33
N MET A 353 -22.46 16.48 -24.42
CA MET A 353 -23.65 17.26 -24.72
C MET A 353 -23.30 18.69 -25.18
N LEU A 354 -22.33 19.35 -24.54
CA LEU A 354 -21.85 20.67 -24.93
C LEU A 354 -21.14 20.63 -26.29
N ALA A 355 -20.36 19.60 -26.57
CA ALA A 355 -19.64 19.45 -27.85
C ALA A 355 -20.60 19.08 -29.00
N LEU A 356 -21.60 18.28 -28.72
CA LEU A 356 -22.61 17.83 -29.68
C LEU A 356 -23.84 18.75 -29.69
N ALA A 357 -23.95 19.70 -28.74
CA ALA A 357 -25.04 20.64 -28.75
C ALA A 357 -25.09 21.26 -30.14
N PRO A 358 -26.11 20.96 -30.94
CA PRO A 358 -26.21 21.56 -32.25
C PRO A 358 -26.18 23.04 -32.00
N LYS A 359 -25.32 23.78 -32.69
CA LYS A 359 -25.46 25.20 -32.82
C LYS A 359 -26.88 25.36 -33.33
N ALA A 360 -27.80 25.70 -32.42
CA ALA A 360 -29.25 25.55 -32.66
C ALA A 360 -29.61 26.04 -34.05
N PRO A 361 -30.03 25.17 -34.96
CA PRO A 361 -30.28 25.61 -36.34
C PRO A 361 -31.45 26.59 -36.35
N PHE A 362 -31.33 27.58 -37.18
CA PHE A 362 -32.45 28.47 -37.45
C PHE A 362 -33.43 27.74 -38.39
N ILE A 363 -34.69 27.81 -38.05
CA ILE A 363 -35.78 27.25 -38.85
C ILE A 363 -36.52 28.42 -39.46
N GLY A 364 -36.59 28.46 -40.76
CA GLY A 364 -37.31 29.46 -41.51
C GLY A 364 -37.88 28.88 -42.80
N TYR A 365 -38.68 29.63 -43.48
CA TYR A 365 -39.27 29.27 -44.74
C TYR A 365 -38.33 29.47 -45.92
N GLY A 366 -38.49 28.73 -46.99
CA GLY A 366 -37.70 28.92 -48.21
C GLY A 366 -37.81 30.33 -48.76
N GLY A 367 -36.69 30.95 -49.14
CA GLY A 367 -36.59 32.34 -49.59
C GLY A 367 -36.49 33.41 -48.50
N GLN A 368 -36.81 33.07 -47.22
CA GLN A 368 -36.79 34.03 -46.12
C GLN A 368 -35.39 34.54 -45.77
N PHE A 369 -34.35 33.76 -46.09
CA PHE A 369 -32.94 34.10 -45.89
C PHE A 369 -32.27 34.71 -47.15
N GLU A 370 -32.98 34.80 -48.24
CA GLU A 370 -32.46 35.26 -49.53
C GLU A 370 -31.99 36.71 -49.45
N GLY A 371 -30.75 36.96 -49.86
CA GLY A 371 -30.07 38.27 -49.74
C GLY A 371 -29.29 38.45 -48.42
N TYR A 372 -29.60 37.68 -47.38
CA TYR A 372 -28.94 37.78 -46.05
C TYR A 372 -28.26 36.46 -45.64
N GLU A 373 -28.03 35.58 -46.56
CA GLU A 373 -27.52 34.22 -46.33
C GLU A 373 -26.22 34.17 -45.55
N ASN A 374 -25.30 35.13 -45.78
CA ASN A 374 -24.03 35.23 -45.07
C ASN A 374 -24.22 35.53 -43.58
N GLN A 375 -25.15 36.37 -43.21
CA GLN A 375 -25.46 36.69 -41.81
C GLN A 375 -25.97 35.45 -41.09
N TRP A 376 -26.89 34.74 -41.71
CA TRP A 376 -27.51 33.54 -41.13
C TRP A 376 -26.54 32.34 -41.09
N LYS A 377 -25.70 32.17 -42.10
CA LYS A 377 -24.65 31.10 -42.08
C LYS A 377 -23.60 31.33 -40.99
N THR A 378 -23.27 32.59 -40.72
CA THR A 378 -22.26 32.94 -39.72
C THR A 378 -22.82 33.38 -38.37
N ALA A 379 -24.14 33.38 -38.20
CA ALA A 379 -24.82 33.83 -36.98
C ALA A 379 -24.40 33.09 -35.71
N ASN A 380 -23.88 31.84 -35.82
CA ASN A 380 -23.35 31.06 -34.69
C ASN A 380 -21.85 31.24 -34.46
N THR A 381 -21.16 31.96 -35.36
CA THR A 381 -19.69 32.15 -35.30
C THR A 381 -19.29 33.59 -35.17
N THR A 382 -20.15 34.51 -35.65
CA THR A 382 -19.89 35.96 -35.65
C THR A 382 -20.99 36.65 -34.86
N ASN A 383 -20.62 37.58 -34.01
CA ASN A 383 -21.59 38.36 -33.24
C ASN A 383 -22.17 39.48 -34.14
N TRP A 384 -23.34 39.24 -34.71
CA TRP A 384 -24.07 40.20 -35.48
C TRP A 384 -24.96 41.05 -34.54
N PRO A 385 -25.00 42.40 -34.67
CA PRO A 385 -25.85 43.24 -33.83
C PRO A 385 -27.33 43.02 -34.11
N TYR A 386 -27.68 42.63 -35.32
CA TYR A 386 -29.02 42.23 -35.74
C TYR A 386 -28.94 41.28 -36.92
N LEU A 387 -30.00 40.51 -37.13
CA LEU A 387 -30.14 39.57 -38.24
C LEU A 387 -31.34 40.04 -39.07
N GLU A 388 -31.14 40.20 -40.37
CA GLU A 388 -32.16 40.63 -41.30
C GLU A 388 -32.81 39.42 -42.00
N VAL A 389 -34.09 39.58 -42.37
CA VAL A 389 -34.85 38.64 -43.17
C VAL A 389 -35.43 39.30 -44.37
N ASN A 390 -35.65 38.57 -45.43
CA ASN A 390 -36.31 39.09 -46.63
C ASN A 390 -37.79 39.35 -46.31
N PRO A 391 -38.25 40.64 -46.41
CA PRO A 391 -39.64 41.04 -46.10
C PRO A 391 -40.62 40.58 -47.17
N ASP A 392 -40.16 40.33 -48.41
CA ASP A 392 -41.00 40.06 -49.56
C ASP A 392 -41.57 38.67 -49.64
N VAL A 393 -41.16 37.79 -48.69
CA VAL A 393 -41.66 36.41 -48.66
C VAL A 393 -42.94 36.33 -47.87
N THR A 394 -44.02 36.00 -48.55
CA THR A 394 -45.35 35.79 -47.99
C THR A 394 -45.81 34.38 -48.10
N ASP A 395 -46.77 33.97 -47.27
CA ASP A 395 -47.43 32.66 -47.44
C ASP A 395 -48.30 32.65 -48.71
N GLY A 396 -48.69 31.47 -49.19
CA GLY A 396 -49.50 31.33 -50.40
C GLY A 396 -50.85 32.08 -50.35
N ALA A 397 -51.24 32.67 -49.23
CA ALA A 397 -52.45 33.48 -49.02
C ALA A 397 -52.13 34.94 -48.86
N GLY A 398 -50.86 35.36 -49.00
CA GLY A 398 -50.48 36.81 -48.92
C GLY A 398 -50.20 37.27 -47.45
N GLY A 399 -50.19 36.43 -46.51
CA GLY A 399 -49.85 36.74 -45.10
C GLY A 399 -48.37 36.84 -44.85
N VAL A 400 -47.96 37.66 -43.88
CA VAL A 400 -46.55 37.80 -43.44
C VAL A 400 -46.12 36.59 -42.72
N LEU A 401 -45.01 35.98 -43.14
CA LEU A 401 -44.43 34.79 -42.50
C LEU A 401 -43.88 35.10 -41.13
N PRO A 402 -43.97 34.19 -40.16
CA PRO A 402 -43.36 34.35 -38.86
C PRO A 402 -41.83 34.46 -38.99
N LEU A 403 -41.22 35.23 -38.09
CA LEU A 403 -39.77 35.37 -38.04
C LEU A 403 -39.09 34.01 -37.81
N PRO A 404 -37.89 33.77 -38.39
CA PRO A 404 -37.15 32.55 -38.17
C PRO A 404 -36.95 32.31 -36.69
N ALA A 405 -37.30 31.11 -36.23
CA ALA A 405 -37.14 30.70 -34.86
C ALA A 405 -35.85 29.92 -34.68
N ARG A 406 -35.23 30.02 -33.51
CA ARG A 406 -34.13 29.18 -33.12
C ARG A 406 -34.68 27.95 -32.42
N SER A 407 -34.35 26.78 -32.92
CA SER A 407 -34.67 25.55 -32.21
C SER A 407 -33.80 25.48 -30.94
N GLN A 408 -34.42 25.67 -29.79
CA GLN A 408 -33.70 25.46 -28.52
C GLN A 408 -33.61 23.97 -28.25
N PRO A 409 -32.41 23.40 -28.10
CA PRO A 409 -32.29 22.06 -27.55
C PRO A 409 -32.86 22.06 -26.13
N PRO A 410 -33.46 20.97 -25.66
CA PRO A 410 -33.92 20.88 -24.28
C PRO A 410 -32.74 21.14 -23.36
N MET A 411 -32.76 22.19 -22.56
CA MET A 411 -31.77 22.39 -21.50
C MET A 411 -32.01 21.30 -20.46
N ALA A 412 -30.99 20.48 -20.23
CA ALA A 412 -31.00 19.62 -19.08
C ALA A 412 -31.05 20.50 -17.83
N SER A 413 -32.15 20.44 -17.09
CA SER A 413 -32.26 21.10 -15.79
C SER A 413 -31.23 20.44 -14.87
N SER A 414 -30.24 21.20 -14.46
CA SER A 414 -29.27 20.83 -13.41
C SER A 414 -29.96 20.54 -12.09
#